data_ad4bad7e455a5fbe0da3128034e0673b
#
_entry.id   ad4bad7e455a5fbe0da3128034e0673b
#
_cell.length_a   1.000
_cell.length_b   1.000
_cell.length_c   1.000
_cell.angle_alpha   90.00
_cell.angle_beta   90.00
_cell.angle_gamma   90.00
#
_symmetry.space_group_name_H-M   'P 1'
#
loop_
_entity.id
_entity.type
_entity.pdbx_description
1 polymer ?
#
loop_
_entity_poly.entity_id
_entity_poly.type
_entity_poly.pdbx_seq_one_letter_code
_entity_poly.pdbx_strand_id
1 'polypeptide(L)'
;DEHSRKDNEDFARMLRTLHHQIGMTNSIPTSVTFLEMMNVSQVEELPIYENWITNESSKSLAVPIGLKGKNDYVHLNLHEKAHGPHGLLAGTTGSGKSEFLQTYILSLAVHFHPHEVAFLLIDYKGGGMAKPFKKLPHLLGTITNIESSVNFTNRALASIRSELKQRQRLFDQYEVSHIDDYTALYKQQIAKE
;
A
#
# COMPACT_ATOMS: atom_id res chain seq x y z
N ASP A 1 -22.85 33.39 -46.21
CA ASP A 1 -22.55 32.79 -44.90
C ASP A 1 -23.52 31.72 -44.38
N GLU A 2 -24.47 31.28 -45.22
CA GLU A 2 -25.37 30.15 -44.87
C GLU A 2 -24.66 28.79 -44.84
N HIS A 3 -23.57 28.64 -45.59
CA HIS A 3 -22.77 27.39 -45.55
C HIS A 3 -22.08 27.16 -44.22
N SER A 4 -21.62 28.20 -43.55
CA SER A 4 -20.91 28.12 -42.26
C SER A 4 -21.83 27.69 -41.10
N ARG A 5 -23.11 27.99 -41.17
CA ARG A 5 -24.07 27.66 -40.10
C ARG A 5 -24.49 26.19 -40.15
N LYS A 6 -24.65 25.63 -41.34
CA LYS A 6 -25.02 24.24 -41.58
C LYS A 6 -23.86 23.30 -41.22
N ASP A 7 -22.64 23.67 -41.59
CA ASP A 7 -21.44 22.91 -41.25
C ASP A 7 -21.20 22.90 -39.72
N ASN A 8 -21.47 23.99 -39.02
CA ASN A 8 -21.40 24.07 -37.58
C ASN A 8 -22.49 23.24 -36.87
N GLU A 9 -23.70 23.19 -37.43
CA GLU A 9 -24.77 22.33 -36.89
C GLU A 9 -24.48 20.84 -37.10
N ASP A 10 -23.95 20.46 -38.24
CA ASP A 10 -23.56 19.07 -38.53
C ASP A 10 -22.36 18.64 -37.71
N PHE A 11 -21.39 19.54 -37.48
CA PHE A 11 -20.27 19.30 -36.57
C PHE A 11 -20.72 19.16 -35.10
N ALA A 12 -21.65 20.01 -34.66
CA ALA A 12 -22.25 19.91 -33.32
C ALA A 12 -23.05 18.61 -33.13
N ARG A 13 -23.76 18.16 -34.18
CA ARG A 13 -24.47 16.88 -34.16
C ARG A 13 -23.50 15.68 -34.10
N MET A 14 -22.40 15.74 -34.83
CA MET A 14 -21.34 14.70 -34.80
C MET A 14 -20.65 14.64 -33.45
N LEU A 15 -20.35 15.76 -32.80
CA LEU A 15 -19.83 15.82 -31.44
C LEU A 15 -20.81 15.30 -30.40
N ARG A 16 -22.11 15.46 -30.60
CA ARG A 16 -23.15 14.95 -29.69
C ARG A 16 -23.20 13.42 -29.64
N THR A 17 -22.95 12.77 -30.77
CA THR A 17 -22.86 11.30 -30.82
C THR A 17 -21.58 10.77 -30.19
N LEU A 18 -20.46 11.48 -30.29
CA LEU A 18 -19.21 11.13 -29.61
C LEU A 18 -19.31 11.26 -28.09
N HIS A 19 -20.06 12.24 -27.60
CA HIS A 19 -20.28 12.43 -26.15
C HIS A 19 -21.09 11.29 -25.50
N HIS A 20 -21.98 10.65 -26.25
CA HIS A 20 -22.78 9.52 -25.75
C HIS A 20 -22.00 8.21 -25.64
N GLN A 21 -20.90 8.02 -26.38
CA GLN A 21 -20.07 6.80 -26.28
C GLN A 21 -19.02 6.88 -25.17
N ILE A 22 -18.63 8.06 -24.73
CA ILE A 22 -17.65 8.26 -23.64
C ILE A 22 -18.31 8.18 -22.25
N GLY A 23 -19.64 8.37 -22.17
CA GLY A 23 -20.36 8.50 -20.89
C GLY A 23 -20.81 7.20 -20.22
N MET A 24 -20.58 6.01 -20.80
CA MET A 24 -21.19 4.77 -20.26
C MET A 24 -20.23 3.75 -19.63
N THR A 25 -18.93 3.97 -19.59
CA THR A 25 -18.03 2.87 -19.17
C THR A 25 -17.00 3.18 -18.09
N ASN A 26 -16.83 4.42 -17.64
CA ASN A 26 -15.77 4.75 -16.66
C ASN A 26 -16.20 5.78 -15.61
N SER A 27 -17.32 5.60 -14.94
CA SER A 27 -17.58 6.38 -13.72
C SER A 27 -16.67 5.85 -12.61
N ILE A 28 -15.79 6.70 -12.10
CA ILE A 28 -15.04 6.42 -10.88
C ILE A 28 -16.07 6.22 -9.76
N PRO A 29 -16.07 5.11 -9.04
CA PRO A 29 -17.00 4.89 -7.95
C PRO A 29 -16.78 5.96 -6.87
N THR A 30 -17.85 6.46 -6.28
CA THR A 30 -17.81 7.48 -5.22
C THR A 30 -17.21 6.95 -3.92
N SER A 31 -17.37 5.66 -3.66
CA SER A 31 -16.75 4.92 -2.56
C SER A 31 -16.61 3.46 -2.95
N VAL A 32 -15.59 2.82 -2.42
CA VAL A 32 -15.30 1.39 -2.60
C VAL A 32 -14.83 0.82 -1.27
N THR A 33 -15.44 -0.23 -0.80
CA THR A 33 -14.94 -0.97 0.37
C THR A 33 -13.73 -1.80 -0.01
N PHE A 34 -12.96 -2.23 0.97
CA PHE A 34 -11.79 -3.08 0.73
C PHE A 34 -12.16 -4.40 0.05
N LEU A 35 -13.26 -5.04 0.48
CA LEU A 35 -13.73 -6.31 -0.11
C LEU A 35 -14.21 -6.12 -1.55
N GLU A 36 -14.94 -5.04 -1.83
CA GLU A 36 -15.33 -4.70 -3.22
C GLU A 36 -14.11 -4.44 -4.10
N MET A 37 -13.09 -3.73 -3.59
CA MET A 37 -11.83 -3.54 -4.30
C MET A 37 -11.14 -4.88 -4.59
N MET A 38 -11.17 -5.82 -3.66
CA MET A 38 -10.59 -7.16 -3.83
C MET A 38 -11.51 -8.11 -4.62
N ASN A 39 -12.69 -7.63 -5.06
CA ASN A 39 -13.69 -8.38 -5.81
C ASN A 39 -14.15 -9.65 -5.09
N VAL A 40 -14.34 -9.57 -3.78
CA VAL A 40 -14.86 -10.64 -2.92
C VAL A 40 -16.04 -10.15 -2.08
N SER A 41 -16.91 -11.05 -1.65
CA SER A 41 -18.07 -10.73 -0.84
C SER A 41 -17.80 -10.92 0.66
N GLN A 42 -16.87 -11.79 1.01
CA GLN A 42 -16.53 -12.15 2.38
C GLN A 42 -15.02 -12.22 2.57
N VAL A 43 -14.55 -12.06 3.81
CA VAL A 43 -13.13 -12.08 4.17
C VAL A 43 -12.48 -13.43 3.86
N GLU A 44 -13.23 -14.50 4.02
CA GLU A 44 -12.82 -15.87 3.79
C GLU A 44 -12.48 -16.18 2.33
N GLU A 45 -13.00 -15.37 1.40
CA GLU A 45 -12.76 -15.48 -0.05
C GLU A 45 -11.46 -14.78 -0.48
N LEU A 46 -10.81 -14.01 0.43
CA LEU A 46 -9.55 -13.36 0.11
C LEU A 46 -8.47 -14.40 -0.17
N PRO A 47 -7.73 -14.31 -1.30
CA PRO A 47 -6.70 -15.29 -1.69
C PRO A 47 -5.40 -15.07 -0.89
N ILE A 48 -5.48 -15.03 0.45
CA ILE A 48 -4.35 -14.69 1.31
C ILE A 48 -3.25 -15.73 1.18
N TYR A 49 -3.60 -17.01 1.23
CA TYR A 49 -2.62 -18.09 1.20
C TYR A 49 -1.87 -18.16 -0.12
N GLU A 50 -2.59 -18.05 -1.24
CA GLU A 50 -1.99 -18.03 -2.58
C GLU A 50 -1.08 -16.82 -2.76
N ASN A 51 -1.52 -15.65 -2.31
CA ASN A 51 -0.72 -14.42 -2.35
C ASN A 51 0.58 -14.56 -1.55
N TRP A 52 0.49 -15.12 -0.35
CA TRP A 52 1.65 -15.27 0.54
C TRP A 52 2.70 -16.25 0.03
N ILE A 53 2.29 -17.23 -0.77
CA ILE A 53 3.21 -18.18 -1.40
C ILE A 53 3.84 -17.60 -2.66
N THR A 54 3.07 -16.82 -3.43
CA THR A 54 3.48 -16.39 -4.78
C THR A 54 4.19 -15.05 -4.80
N ASN A 55 3.85 -14.14 -3.87
CA ASN A 55 4.41 -12.80 -3.86
C ASN A 55 5.74 -12.74 -3.10
N GLU A 56 6.68 -12.03 -3.68
CA GLU A 56 8.02 -11.81 -3.13
C GLU A 56 8.30 -10.31 -3.01
N SER A 57 8.51 -9.82 -1.79
CA SER A 57 8.78 -8.41 -1.49
C SER A 57 10.07 -7.91 -2.14
N SER A 58 11.03 -8.79 -2.39
CA SER A 58 12.27 -8.50 -3.10
C SER A 58 12.07 -8.17 -4.60
N LYS A 59 10.97 -8.61 -5.17
CA LYS A 59 10.63 -8.35 -6.59
C LYS A 59 9.72 -7.14 -6.75
N SER A 60 8.73 -7.01 -5.87
CA SER A 60 7.73 -5.94 -5.95
C SER A 60 6.97 -5.82 -4.63
N LEU A 61 6.59 -4.60 -4.27
CA LEU A 61 5.66 -4.28 -3.18
C LEU A 61 4.35 -3.70 -3.72
N ALA A 62 4.04 -3.95 -4.99
CA ALA A 62 2.84 -3.45 -5.63
C ALA A 62 1.58 -4.06 -5.04
N VAL A 63 0.69 -3.23 -4.49
CA VAL A 63 -0.61 -3.63 -3.96
C VAL A 63 -1.70 -2.65 -4.39
N PRO A 64 -2.94 -3.12 -4.59
CA PRO A 64 -4.05 -2.24 -4.92
C PRO A 64 -4.40 -1.35 -3.73
N ILE A 65 -4.68 -0.06 -4.00
CA ILE A 65 -5.06 0.94 -3.00
C ILE A 65 -6.38 1.64 -3.34
N GLY A 66 -6.94 1.37 -4.49
CA GLY A 66 -8.18 1.94 -4.96
C GLY A 66 -8.50 1.59 -6.41
N LEU A 67 -9.59 2.12 -6.90
CA LEU A 67 -10.06 1.98 -8.27
C LEU A 67 -10.14 3.35 -8.95
N LYS A 68 -9.69 3.46 -10.18
CA LYS A 68 -9.90 4.64 -11.05
C LYS A 68 -10.95 4.40 -12.14
N GLY A 69 -11.59 3.24 -12.15
CA GLY A 69 -12.65 2.82 -13.04
C GLY A 69 -13.14 1.42 -12.69
N LYS A 70 -14.08 0.89 -13.46
CA LYS A 70 -14.56 -0.48 -13.27
C LYS A 70 -13.40 -1.46 -13.57
N ASN A 71 -12.96 -2.21 -12.56
CA ASN A 71 -11.83 -3.16 -12.65
C ASN A 71 -10.49 -2.52 -13.04
N ASP A 72 -10.33 -1.21 -12.90
CA ASP A 72 -9.08 -0.51 -13.15
C ASP A 72 -8.44 -0.09 -11.82
N TYR A 73 -7.50 -0.89 -11.35
CA TYR A 73 -6.86 -0.75 -10.04
C TYR A 73 -5.76 0.30 -10.06
N VAL A 74 -5.72 1.10 -9.01
CA VAL A 74 -4.57 1.93 -8.67
C VAL A 74 -3.66 1.14 -7.74
N HIS A 75 -2.40 0.94 -8.11
CA HIS A 75 -1.41 0.24 -7.31
C HIS A 75 -0.41 1.22 -6.71
N LEU A 76 -0.04 0.99 -5.45
CA LEU A 76 1.11 1.62 -4.82
C LEU A 76 2.21 0.58 -4.64
N ASN A 77 3.42 0.92 -5.08
CA ASN A 77 4.59 0.07 -4.99
C ASN A 77 5.75 0.85 -4.36
N LEU A 78 5.94 0.72 -3.05
CA LEU A 78 7.03 1.35 -2.32
C LEU A 78 8.35 0.54 -2.39
N HIS A 79 8.51 -0.30 -3.41
CA HIS A 79 9.80 -0.87 -3.72
C HIS A 79 10.75 0.22 -4.25
N GLU A 80 12.04 0.17 -3.89
CA GLU A 80 13.02 1.19 -4.27
C GLU A 80 13.15 1.39 -5.78
N LYS A 81 12.95 0.30 -6.56
CA LYS A 81 13.03 0.29 -8.03
C LYS A 81 11.72 0.74 -8.71
N ALA A 82 10.71 1.13 -7.93
CA ALA A 82 9.40 1.56 -8.43
C ALA A 82 9.06 2.98 -7.97
N HIS A 83 8.07 3.15 -7.06
CA HIS A 83 7.71 4.48 -6.55
C HIS A 83 8.69 4.99 -5.47
N GLY A 84 9.68 4.17 -5.09
CA GLY A 84 10.67 4.48 -4.08
C GLY A 84 10.24 4.03 -2.67
N PRO A 85 11.21 3.87 -1.75
CA PRO A 85 10.94 3.29 -0.43
C PRO A 85 10.27 4.27 0.55
N HIS A 86 10.04 5.51 0.14
CA HIS A 86 9.48 6.56 0.98
C HIS A 86 8.20 7.12 0.39
N GLY A 87 7.24 7.48 1.24
CA GLY A 87 6.00 8.13 0.87
C GLY A 87 5.66 9.26 1.83
N LEU A 88 5.02 10.30 1.32
CA LEU A 88 4.43 11.38 2.10
C LEU A 88 2.94 11.50 1.77
N LEU A 89 2.11 11.37 2.79
CA LEU A 89 0.67 11.56 2.67
C LEU A 89 0.24 12.82 3.43
N ALA A 90 -0.24 13.80 2.70
CA ALA A 90 -0.72 15.07 3.25
C ALA A 90 -2.20 15.28 2.95
N GLY A 91 -2.88 16.01 3.83
CA GLY A 91 -4.29 16.37 3.68
C GLY A 91 -4.86 16.96 4.97
N THR A 92 -5.98 17.65 4.87
CA THR A 92 -6.69 18.24 6.01
C THR A 92 -7.30 17.16 6.91
N THR A 93 -7.74 17.55 8.10
CA THR A 93 -8.53 16.68 8.98
C THR A 93 -9.82 16.24 8.26
N GLY A 94 -10.15 14.95 8.34
CA GLY A 94 -11.32 14.40 7.65
C GLY A 94 -11.12 14.08 6.15
N SER A 95 -9.93 14.30 5.58
CA SER A 95 -9.67 14.02 4.15
C SER A 95 -9.43 12.54 3.81
N GLY A 96 -9.58 11.62 4.77
CA GLY A 96 -9.40 10.18 4.54
C GLY A 96 -7.96 9.65 4.65
N LYS A 97 -7.00 10.42 5.19
CA LYS A 97 -5.60 9.95 5.34
C LYS A 97 -5.47 8.64 6.11
N SER A 98 -6.18 8.53 7.23
CA SER A 98 -6.13 7.31 8.07
C SER A 98 -6.77 6.13 7.35
N GLU A 99 -7.87 6.34 6.66
CA GLU A 99 -8.55 5.32 5.84
C GLU A 99 -7.63 4.82 4.71
N PHE A 100 -6.94 5.74 4.04
CA PHE A 100 -5.96 5.40 3.01
C PHE A 100 -4.82 4.54 3.58
N LEU A 101 -4.23 4.93 4.72
CA LEU A 101 -3.16 4.16 5.37
C LEU A 101 -3.65 2.79 5.83
N GLN A 102 -4.87 2.70 6.38
CA GLN A 102 -5.45 1.41 6.77
C GLN A 102 -5.67 0.50 5.55
N THR A 103 -6.19 1.03 4.45
CA THR A 103 -6.35 0.31 3.19
C THR A 103 -5.00 -0.21 2.69
N TYR A 104 -3.97 0.61 2.73
CA TYR A 104 -2.63 0.23 2.28
C TYR A 104 -2.02 -0.86 3.15
N ILE A 105 -2.12 -0.75 4.50
CA ILE A 105 -1.65 -1.77 5.44
C ILE A 105 -2.38 -3.10 5.22
N LEU A 106 -3.72 -3.07 5.08
CA LEU A 106 -4.51 -4.27 4.79
C LEU A 106 -4.13 -4.89 3.45
N SER A 107 -3.94 -4.08 2.43
CA SER A 107 -3.55 -4.56 1.11
C SER A 107 -2.19 -5.25 1.14
N LEU A 108 -1.20 -4.67 1.81
CA LEU A 108 0.10 -5.32 2.03
C LEU A 108 -0.04 -6.63 2.81
N ALA A 109 -0.84 -6.65 3.88
CA ALA A 109 -1.03 -7.83 4.71
C ALA A 109 -1.74 -8.98 3.98
N VAL A 110 -2.66 -8.68 3.08
CA VAL A 110 -3.34 -9.69 2.24
C VAL A 110 -2.39 -10.25 1.16
N HIS A 111 -1.48 -9.41 0.65
CA HIS A 111 -0.62 -9.80 -0.47
C HIS A 111 0.71 -10.42 -0.06
N PHE A 112 1.24 -10.07 1.12
CA PHE A 112 2.58 -10.52 1.53
C PHE A 112 2.54 -11.25 2.88
N HIS A 113 3.32 -12.31 2.98
CA HIS A 113 3.51 -13.06 4.23
C HIS A 113 4.17 -12.18 5.31
N PRO A 114 3.88 -12.38 6.62
CA PRO A 114 4.53 -11.64 7.71
C PRO A 114 6.07 -11.71 7.72
N HIS A 115 6.68 -12.74 7.14
CA HIS A 115 8.13 -12.83 6.97
C HIS A 115 8.65 -11.97 5.82
N GLU A 116 7.79 -11.57 4.89
CA GLU A 116 8.15 -10.70 3.77
C GLU A 116 7.95 -9.22 4.09
N VAL A 117 6.86 -8.89 4.80
CA VAL A 117 6.49 -7.51 5.16
C VAL A 117 5.99 -7.48 6.60
N ALA A 118 6.53 -6.58 7.39
CA ALA A 118 6.10 -6.34 8.76
C ALA A 118 5.94 -4.84 9.02
N PHE A 119 5.10 -4.49 10.00
CA PHE A 119 4.76 -3.10 10.32
C PHE A 119 5.21 -2.70 11.72
N LEU A 120 5.83 -1.53 11.80
CA LEU A 120 5.94 -0.76 13.04
C LEU A 120 5.12 0.51 12.87
N LEU A 121 4.03 0.63 13.64
CA LEU A 121 3.10 1.76 13.52
C LEU A 121 3.37 2.79 14.61
N ILE A 122 3.59 4.04 14.21
CA ILE A 122 3.84 5.16 15.10
C ILE A 122 2.70 6.16 14.94
N ASP A 123 1.85 6.29 15.96
CA ASP A 123 0.68 7.17 15.96
C ASP A 123 0.71 8.16 17.11
N TYR A 124 1.10 9.38 16.82
CA TYR A 124 1.20 10.48 17.81
C TYR A 124 -0.16 10.97 18.34
N LYS A 125 -1.26 10.65 17.66
CA LYS A 125 -2.61 11.13 18.00
C LYS A 125 -3.44 10.17 18.85
N GLY A 126 -2.81 9.24 19.55
CA GLY A 126 -3.53 8.37 20.49
C GLY A 126 -3.90 6.98 19.96
N GLY A 127 -3.33 6.55 18.84
CA GLY A 127 -3.39 5.15 18.40
C GLY A 127 -4.67 4.73 17.69
N GLY A 128 -5.52 5.65 17.27
CA GLY A 128 -6.77 5.33 16.57
C GLY A 128 -6.55 4.62 15.24
N MET A 129 -5.53 5.03 14.50
CA MET A 129 -5.18 4.42 13.21
C MET A 129 -4.60 3.01 13.38
N ALA A 130 -3.79 2.78 14.41
CA ALA A 130 -3.12 1.50 14.64
C ALA A 130 -4.01 0.46 15.36
N LYS A 131 -5.05 0.91 16.05
CA LYS A 131 -5.92 0.06 16.88
C LYS A 131 -6.53 -1.14 16.15
N PRO A 132 -7.03 -1.03 14.91
CA PRO A 132 -7.60 -2.16 14.17
C PRO A 132 -6.59 -3.29 13.90
N PHE A 133 -5.31 -2.98 13.87
CA PHE A 133 -4.25 -3.92 13.49
C PHE A 133 -3.60 -4.68 14.62
N LYS A 134 -4.06 -4.51 15.88
CA LYS A 134 -3.45 -5.14 17.07
C LYS A 134 -3.31 -6.67 16.99
N LYS A 135 -4.16 -7.33 16.23
CA LYS A 135 -4.16 -8.80 16.04
C LYS A 135 -3.52 -9.23 14.72
N LEU A 136 -3.04 -8.28 13.92
CA LEU A 136 -2.46 -8.58 12.62
C LEU A 136 -1.07 -9.25 12.83
N PRO A 137 -0.81 -10.43 12.24
CA PRO A 137 0.47 -11.15 12.43
C PRO A 137 1.68 -10.37 11.90
N HIS A 138 1.46 -9.41 11.00
CA HIS A 138 2.49 -8.52 10.45
C HIS A 138 2.92 -7.41 11.42
N LEU A 139 2.17 -7.18 12.50
CA LEU A 139 2.43 -6.06 13.40
C LEU A 139 3.52 -6.41 14.41
N LEU A 140 4.69 -5.78 14.29
CA LEU A 140 5.80 -5.90 15.24
C LEU A 140 5.56 -5.09 16.51
N GLY A 141 4.89 -3.96 16.39
CA GLY A 141 4.59 -3.11 17.53
C GLY A 141 3.91 -1.79 17.15
N THR A 142 3.37 -1.13 18.16
CA THR A 142 2.77 0.20 18.03
C THR A 142 3.40 1.15 19.04
N ILE A 143 3.69 2.37 18.59
CA ILE A 143 4.15 3.46 19.42
C ILE A 143 3.06 4.53 19.40
N THR A 144 2.38 4.72 20.52
CA THR A 144 1.30 5.70 20.65
C THR A 144 1.61 6.65 21.81
N ASN A 145 1.06 7.87 21.77
CA ASN A 145 1.12 8.82 22.88
C ASN A 145 2.55 9.20 23.29
N ILE A 146 3.33 9.71 22.36
CA ILE A 146 4.74 10.11 22.57
C ILE A 146 4.87 11.29 23.56
N GLU A 147 3.79 12.03 23.80
CA GLU A 147 3.80 13.17 24.70
C GLU A 147 4.03 12.79 26.18
N SER A 148 3.83 11.53 26.56
CA SER A 148 3.88 11.13 27.98
C SER A 148 5.26 10.80 28.54
N SER A 149 6.29 10.55 27.73
CA SER A 149 7.67 10.51 28.18
C SER A 149 8.71 10.51 27.07
N VAL A 150 9.66 11.43 27.13
CA VAL A 150 10.87 11.47 26.30
C VAL A 150 11.62 10.12 26.37
N ASN A 151 11.56 9.43 27.50
CA ASN A 151 12.19 8.14 27.72
C ASN A 151 11.59 7.00 26.86
N PHE A 152 10.29 7.06 26.56
CA PHE A 152 9.65 6.06 25.71
C PHE A 152 10.07 6.20 24.24
N THR A 153 10.09 7.44 23.73
CA THR A 153 10.56 7.74 22.38
C THR A 153 12.02 7.34 22.20
N ASN A 154 12.87 7.64 23.18
CA ASN A 154 14.29 7.28 23.13
C ASN A 154 14.49 5.76 23.14
N ARG A 155 13.71 5.01 23.91
CA ARG A 155 13.75 3.54 23.90
C ARG A 155 13.30 2.96 22.56
N ALA A 156 12.22 3.48 21.98
CA ALA A 156 11.75 3.06 20.67
C ALA A 156 12.80 3.32 19.58
N LEU A 157 13.42 4.49 19.57
CA LEU A 157 14.50 4.82 18.65
C LEU A 157 15.74 3.96 18.88
N ALA A 158 16.07 3.65 20.15
CA ALA A 158 17.16 2.74 20.48
C ALA A 158 16.91 1.32 19.95
N SER A 159 15.67 0.82 20.08
CA SER A 159 15.29 -0.50 19.53
C SER A 159 15.41 -0.52 18.01
N ILE A 160 14.94 0.49 17.30
CA ILE A 160 15.07 0.59 15.83
C ILE A 160 16.56 0.64 15.44
N ARG A 161 17.37 1.43 16.13
CA ARG A 161 18.82 1.50 15.87
C ARG A 161 19.52 0.18 16.14
N SER A 162 19.10 -0.56 17.18
CA SER A 162 19.62 -1.89 17.48
C SER A 162 19.32 -2.88 16.37
N GLU A 163 18.08 -2.88 15.88
CA GLU A 163 17.64 -3.71 14.75
C GLU A 163 18.44 -3.40 13.48
N LEU A 164 18.61 -2.12 13.14
CA LEU A 164 19.41 -1.71 11.99
C LEU A 164 20.87 -2.19 12.10
N LYS A 165 21.47 -2.11 13.30
CA LYS A 165 22.83 -2.63 13.54
C LYS A 165 22.90 -4.14 13.41
N GLN A 166 21.87 -4.86 13.86
CA GLN A 166 21.80 -6.31 13.71
C GLN A 166 21.72 -6.69 12.23
N ARG A 167 20.85 -6.05 11.46
CA ARG A 167 20.76 -6.29 10.00
C ARG A 167 22.08 -5.98 9.29
N GLN A 168 22.75 -4.90 9.67
CA GLN A 168 24.08 -4.59 9.11
C GLN A 168 25.09 -5.70 9.37
N ARG A 169 25.13 -6.25 10.60
CA ARG A 169 26.02 -7.39 10.92
C ARG A 169 25.69 -8.63 10.13
N LEU A 170 24.39 -8.93 9.93
CA LEU A 170 23.97 -10.06 9.09
C LEU A 170 24.40 -9.87 7.64
N PHE A 171 24.24 -8.66 7.10
CA PHE A 171 24.70 -8.35 5.74
C PHE A 171 26.21 -8.53 5.60
N ASP A 172 26.99 -8.04 6.56
CA ASP A 172 28.45 -8.22 6.60
C ASP A 172 28.82 -9.70 6.71
N GLN A 173 28.11 -10.48 7.56
CA GLN A 173 28.35 -11.91 7.76
C GLN A 173 28.11 -12.74 6.49
N TYR A 174 27.08 -12.38 5.72
CA TYR A 174 26.71 -13.09 4.49
C TYR A 174 27.22 -12.42 3.22
N GLU A 175 28.08 -11.40 3.36
CA GLU A 175 28.71 -10.66 2.25
C GLU A 175 27.70 -10.10 1.25
N VAL A 176 26.55 -9.59 1.75
CA VAL A 176 25.51 -8.94 0.95
C VAL A 176 25.41 -7.45 1.30
N SER A 177 24.95 -6.64 0.37
CA SER A 177 24.78 -5.20 0.56
C SER A 177 23.31 -4.75 0.59
N HIS A 178 22.39 -5.65 0.25
CA HIS A 178 20.98 -5.33 0.09
C HIS A 178 20.08 -6.40 0.70
N ILE A 179 18.88 -5.98 1.17
CA ILE A 179 17.90 -6.88 1.76
C ILE A 179 17.42 -7.94 0.77
N ASP A 180 17.31 -7.61 -0.52
CA ASP A 180 16.88 -8.55 -1.55
C ASP A 180 17.86 -9.71 -1.69
N ASP A 181 19.17 -9.43 -1.65
CA ASP A 181 20.23 -10.43 -1.71
C ASP A 181 20.21 -11.33 -0.48
N TYR A 182 20.04 -10.72 0.72
CA TYR A 182 19.89 -11.46 1.95
C TYR A 182 18.66 -12.38 1.94
N THR A 183 17.50 -11.85 1.47
CA THR A 183 16.28 -12.64 1.35
C THR A 183 16.43 -13.82 0.39
N ALA A 184 17.16 -13.63 -0.71
CA ALA A 184 17.48 -14.73 -1.63
C ALA A 184 18.30 -15.85 -0.96
N LEU A 185 19.32 -15.50 -0.16
CA LEU A 185 20.11 -16.45 0.61
C LEU A 185 19.27 -17.15 1.68
N TYR A 186 18.38 -16.43 2.36
CA TYR A 186 17.47 -16.99 3.35
C TYR A 186 16.51 -18.02 2.72
N LYS A 187 15.93 -17.72 1.57
CA LYS A 187 15.07 -18.64 0.82
C LYS A 187 15.82 -19.89 0.33
N GLN A 188 17.10 -19.79 0.04
CA GLN A 188 17.97 -20.91 -0.29
C GLN A 188 18.45 -21.69 0.95
N GLN A 189 17.99 -21.33 2.15
CA GLN A 189 18.42 -21.90 3.44
C GLN A 189 19.92 -21.73 3.74
N ILE A 190 20.58 -20.81 3.10
CA ILE A 190 21.99 -20.46 3.36
C ILE A 190 22.06 -19.53 4.57
N ALA A 191 21.23 -18.50 4.60
CA ALA A 191 21.01 -17.67 5.78
C ALA A 191 19.89 -18.27 6.64
N LYS A 192 20.04 -18.26 7.96
CA LYS A 192 19.13 -18.93 8.90
C LYS A 192 18.49 -18.02 9.93
N GLU A 193 18.80 -16.72 9.90
CA GLU A 193 18.35 -15.73 10.89
C GLU A 193 17.49 -14.61 10.27
#